data_64785e2894ea9d3a484def25cfd935d2
#
_entry.id   64785e2894ea9d3a484def25cfd935d2
#
_cell.length_a   1.000
_cell.length_b   1.000
_cell.length_c   1.000
_cell.angle_alpha   90.00
_cell.angle_beta   90.00
_cell.angle_gamma   90.00
#
_symmetry.space_group_name_H-M   'P 1'
#
loop_
_entity.id
_entity.type
_entity.pdbx_description
1 polymer ?
#
loop_
_entity_poly.entity_id
_entity_poly.type
_entity_poly.pdbx_seq_one_letter_code
_entity_poly.pdbx_strand_id
1 'polypeptide(L)'
;VVAGNGTGNATALSTTTTVSLIVTKASATHVSLADGIEGQLKIIIHKTRGGSNDLVITPTNFSAGDTLTSNLASRAVQLLFDGANWQVVAGEITGTAEMVIA
;
A
#
# COMPACT_ATOMS: atom_id res chain seq x y z
N VAL A 1 0.51 -0.69 13.18
CA VAL A 1 -0.10 -1.82 12.49
C VAL A 1 -1.53 -1.48 12.10
N VAL A 2 -1.86 -1.72 10.87
CA VAL A 2 -3.23 -1.57 10.39
C VAL A 2 -3.79 -2.96 10.13
N ALA A 3 -4.94 -3.25 10.74
CA ALA A 3 -5.62 -4.51 10.56
C ALA A 3 -6.59 -4.43 9.37
N GLY A 4 -6.89 -5.58 8.77
CA GLY A 4 -7.81 -5.68 7.66
C GLY A 4 -9.22 -5.20 8.00
N ASN A 5 -9.84 -4.50 7.09
CA ASN A 5 -11.18 -3.92 7.26
C ASN A 5 -12.20 -4.44 6.25
N GLY A 6 -11.79 -5.35 5.39
CA GLY A 6 -12.66 -5.85 4.33
C GLY A 6 -12.76 -4.92 3.14
N THR A 7 -13.65 -5.26 2.23
CA THR A 7 -13.89 -4.44 1.04
C THR A 7 -14.89 -3.33 1.36
N GLY A 8 -14.86 -2.27 0.60
CA GLY A 8 -15.86 -1.20 0.64
C GLY A 8 -15.44 0.05 1.40
N ASN A 9 -14.66 -0.07 2.45
CA ASN A 9 -14.21 1.09 3.22
C ASN A 9 -12.71 1.06 3.38
N ALA A 10 -12.00 1.86 2.61
CA ALA A 10 -10.56 1.96 2.72
C ALA A 10 -10.17 2.64 4.05
N THR A 11 -9.21 2.06 4.76
CA THR A 11 -8.62 2.68 5.93
C THR A 11 -7.53 3.64 5.46
N ALA A 12 -7.59 4.89 5.91
CA ALA A 12 -6.57 5.86 5.57
C ALA A 12 -5.27 5.54 6.32
N LEU A 13 -4.18 5.43 5.57
CA LEU A 13 -2.87 5.30 6.19
C LEU A 13 -2.41 6.65 6.71
N SER A 14 -1.63 6.63 7.78
CA SER A 14 -1.04 7.85 8.32
C SER A 14 -0.05 8.44 7.32
N THR A 15 -0.10 9.74 7.12
CA THR A 15 0.90 10.48 6.34
C THR A 15 1.99 11.07 7.23
N THR A 16 1.88 10.90 8.56
CA THR A 16 2.87 11.40 9.51
C THR A 16 3.87 10.34 9.95
N THR A 17 3.59 9.07 9.71
CA THR A 17 4.53 7.98 9.99
C THR A 17 5.17 7.53 8.68
N THR A 18 6.46 7.16 8.75
CA THR A 18 7.18 6.70 7.57
C THR A 18 6.79 5.28 7.19
N VAL A 19 6.56 4.42 8.19
CA VAL A 19 6.30 2.99 7.95
C VAL A 19 4.90 2.63 8.45
N SER A 20 4.16 1.90 7.61
CA SER A 20 2.90 1.26 7.99
C SER A 20 3.00 -0.25 7.80
N LEU A 21 2.66 -0.99 8.84
CA LEU A 21 2.59 -2.45 8.81
C LEU A 21 1.12 -2.85 8.66
N ILE A 22 0.82 -3.63 7.64
CA ILE A 22 -0.56 -4.02 7.33
C ILE A 22 -0.74 -5.50 7.60
N VAL A 23 -1.83 -5.84 8.26
CA VAL A 23 -2.26 -7.22 8.49
C VAL A 23 -3.61 -7.39 7.84
N THR A 24 -3.71 -8.27 6.83
CA THR A 24 -5.00 -8.64 6.26
C THR A 24 -5.65 -9.72 7.11
N LYS A 25 -6.97 -9.78 7.10
CA LYS A 25 -7.74 -10.73 7.91
C LYS A 25 -8.69 -11.55 7.03
N ALA A 26 -9.94 -11.65 7.43
CA ALA A 26 -10.92 -12.54 6.79
C ALA A 26 -11.37 -12.09 5.41
N SER A 27 -11.05 -10.88 5.00
CA SER A 27 -11.38 -10.35 3.68
C SER A 27 -10.25 -9.43 3.19
N ALA A 28 -10.28 -9.07 1.93
CA ALA A 28 -9.30 -8.16 1.35
C ALA A 28 -9.25 -6.85 2.16
N THR A 29 -8.07 -6.33 2.33
CA THR A 29 -7.86 -5.08 3.07
C THR A 29 -7.59 -3.97 2.07
N HIS A 30 -8.39 -2.93 2.15
CA HIS A 30 -8.22 -1.73 1.33
C HIS A 30 -7.68 -0.61 2.19
N VAL A 31 -6.59 0.01 1.76
CA VAL A 31 -6.01 1.17 2.42
C VAL A 31 -5.85 2.30 1.40
N SER A 32 -6.02 3.52 1.86
CA SER A 32 -5.79 4.71 1.05
C SER A 32 -4.58 5.46 1.55
N LEU A 33 -3.96 6.23 0.68
CA LEU A 33 -2.82 7.07 1.01
C LEU A 33 -3.06 8.45 0.42
N ALA A 34 -3.30 9.43 1.29
CA ALA A 34 -3.46 10.82 0.88
C ALA A 34 -2.13 11.39 0.38
N ASP A 35 -2.19 12.50 -0.33
CA ASP A 35 -1.00 13.20 -0.76
C ASP A 35 -0.14 13.60 0.43
N GLY A 36 1.16 13.53 0.22
CA GLY A 36 2.13 13.93 1.22
C GLY A 36 2.73 15.30 0.94
N ILE A 37 3.93 15.48 1.44
CA ILE A 37 4.75 16.68 1.20
C ILE A 37 5.87 16.27 0.24
N GLU A 38 6.26 17.15 -0.66
CA GLU A 38 7.35 16.87 -1.60
C GLU A 38 8.58 16.35 -0.88
N GLY A 39 9.09 15.21 -1.34
CA GLY A 39 10.23 14.53 -0.72
C GLY A 39 9.86 13.56 0.39
N GLN A 40 8.58 13.44 0.75
CA GLN A 40 8.15 12.53 1.81
C GLN A 40 8.26 11.07 1.37
N LEU A 41 8.84 10.24 2.24
CA LEU A 41 8.96 8.81 2.03
C LEU A 41 7.88 8.07 2.81
N LYS A 42 7.27 7.07 2.17
CA LYS A 42 6.30 6.17 2.82
C LYS A 42 6.65 4.73 2.48
N ILE A 43 6.80 3.92 3.50
CA ILE A 43 7.06 2.48 3.37
C ILE A 43 5.84 1.73 3.86
N ILE A 44 5.30 0.85 3.02
CA ILE A 44 4.12 0.05 3.36
C ILE A 44 4.52 -1.42 3.27
N ILE A 45 4.31 -2.14 4.36
CA ILE A 45 4.68 -3.54 4.48
C ILE A 45 3.43 -4.38 4.70
N HIS A 46 3.21 -5.37 3.84
CA HIS A 46 2.19 -6.39 4.04
C HIS A 46 2.75 -7.43 4.99
N LYS A 47 2.63 -7.17 6.29
CA LYS A 47 3.29 -7.96 7.33
C LYS A 47 2.74 -9.38 7.40
N THR A 48 1.42 -9.52 7.42
CA THR A 48 0.75 -10.81 7.55
C THR A 48 -0.40 -10.88 6.58
N ARG A 49 -0.48 -11.98 5.83
CA ARG A 49 -1.59 -12.25 4.91
C ARG A 49 -2.56 -13.22 5.56
N GLY A 50 -3.59 -12.66 6.21
CA GLY A 50 -4.61 -13.46 6.88
C GLY A 50 -5.67 -13.95 5.90
N GLY A 51 -6.10 -15.21 6.04
CA GLY A 51 -7.17 -15.78 5.23
C GLY A 51 -6.91 -15.78 3.73
N SER A 52 -5.66 -15.74 3.29
CA SER A 52 -5.29 -15.63 1.88
C SER A 52 -5.86 -14.39 1.19
N ASN A 53 -6.04 -13.31 1.92
CA ASN A 53 -6.62 -12.08 1.40
C ASN A 53 -5.57 -11.06 1.01
N ASP A 54 -5.84 -10.32 -0.06
CA ASP A 54 -4.93 -9.36 -0.61
C ASP A 54 -4.98 -8.02 0.13
N LEU A 55 -3.90 -7.28 0.03
CA LEU A 55 -3.82 -5.89 0.42
C LEU A 55 -3.91 -5.02 -0.84
N VAL A 56 -4.87 -4.12 -0.87
CA VAL A 56 -5.02 -3.17 -1.97
C VAL A 56 -4.73 -1.77 -1.46
N ILE A 57 -3.72 -1.14 -2.02
CA ILE A 57 -3.30 0.21 -1.68
C ILE A 57 -3.74 1.15 -2.78
N THR A 58 -4.49 2.19 -2.41
CA THR A 58 -4.99 3.19 -3.37
C THR A 58 -4.46 4.56 -2.98
N PRO A 59 -3.32 5.00 -3.53
CA PRO A 59 -2.88 6.37 -3.34
C PRO A 59 -3.83 7.34 -4.05
N THR A 60 -4.03 8.51 -3.46
CA THR A 60 -4.89 9.54 -4.06
C THR A 60 -4.35 9.98 -5.42
N ASN A 61 -3.05 10.22 -5.49
CA ASN A 61 -2.36 10.50 -6.75
C ASN A 61 -1.17 9.56 -6.88
N PHE A 62 -1.21 8.70 -7.87
CA PHE A 62 -0.21 7.65 -8.07
C PHE A 62 0.27 7.68 -9.53
N SER A 63 1.57 7.87 -9.74
CA SER A 63 2.12 8.06 -11.08
C SER A 63 2.10 6.80 -11.92
N ALA A 64 2.22 5.63 -11.29
CA ALA A 64 2.37 4.37 -12.00
C ALA A 64 1.04 3.71 -12.37
N GLY A 65 -0.08 4.14 -11.78
CA GLY A 65 -1.39 3.55 -12.04
C GLY A 65 -2.41 4.02 -11.03
N ASP A 66 -3.38 3.15 -10.70
CA ASP A 66 -4.43 3.48 -9.74
C ASP A 66 -4.22 2.79 -8.40
N THR A 67 -3.78 1.54 -8.40
CA THR A 67 -3.65 0.74 -7.18
C THR A 67 -2.37 -0.09 -7.18
N LEU A 68 -1.96 -0.49 -5.97
CA LEU A 68 -0.96 -1.51 -5.72
C LEU A 68 -1.64 -2.65 -4.97
N THR A 69 -1.53 -3.87 -5.46
CA THR A 69 -2.10 -5.05 -4.81
C THR A 69 -1.00 -6.00 -4.40
N SER A 70 -0.96 -6.34 -3.12
CA SER A 70 -0.03 -7.33 -2.58
C SER A 70 -0.81 -8.61 -2.24
N ASN A 71 -0.36 -9.73 -2.78
CA ASN A 71 -0.96 -11.04 -2.51
C ASN A 71 -0.04 -11.97 -1.73
N LEU A 72 1.04 -11.46 -1.17
CA LEU A 72 1.98 -12.22 -0.37
C LEU A 72 2.37 -11.45 0.89
N ALA A 73 2.53 -12.18 1.99
CA ALA A 73 3.06 -11.60 3.22
C ALA A 73 4.54 -11.24 3.07
N SER A 74 5.01 -10.36 3.93
CA SER A 74 6.42 -9.92 4.00
C SER A 74 6.87 -9.21 2.73
N ARG A 75 5.96 -8.55 2.03
CA ARG A 75 6.26 -7.71 0.87
C ARG A 75 6.15 -6.24 1.24
N ALA A 76 7.00 -5.43 0.66
CA ALA A 76 7.08 -4.01 0.98
C ALA A 76 7.20 -3.17 -0.28
N VAL A 77 6.73 -1.94 -0.20
CA VAL A 77 6.93 -0.93 -1.24
C VAL A 77 7.36 0.37 -0.59
N GLN A 78 8.27 1.08 -1.23
CA GLN A 78 8.68 2.42 -0.84
C GLN A 78 8.15 3.42 -1.87
N LEU A 79 7.43 4.41 -1.38
CA LEU A 79 6.85 5.47 -2.20
C LEU A 79 7.44 6.80 -1.78
N LEU A 80 7.72 7.65 -2.75
CA LEU A 80 8.17 9.02 -2.53
C LEU A 80 7.15 9.97 -3.14
N PHE A 81 6.72 10.97 -2.38
CA PHE A 81 5.84 12.01 -2.91
C PHE A 81 6.65 13.10 -3.59
N ASP A 82 6.37 13.33 -4.87
CA ASP A 82 7.16 14.28 -5.67
C ASP A 82 6.58 15.69 -5.71
N GLY A 83 5.57 15.94 -4.88
CA GLY A 83 4.84 17.21 -4.89
C GLY A 83 3.52 17.16 -5.65
N ALA A 84 3.33 16.13 -6.47
CA ALA A 84 2.11 15.92 -7.24
C ALA A 84 1.59 14.50 -7.13
N ASN A 85 2.48 13.51 -7.17
CA ASN A 85 2.12 12.09 -7.16
C ASN A 85 3.07 11.29 -6.27
N TRP A 86 2.57 10.15 -5.79
CA TRP A 86 3.42 9.13 -5.19
C TRP A 86 4.14 8.37 -6.30
N GLN A 87 5.46 8.27 -6.17
CA GLN A 87 6.33 7.54 -7.09
C GLN A 87 6.83 6.27 -6.40
N VAL A 88 6.87 5.16 -7.13
CA VAL A 88 7.51 3.94 -6.63
C VAL A 88 9.02 4.09 -6.78
N VAL A 89 9.75 4.06 -5.68
CA VAL A 89 11.20 4.22 -5.70
C VAL A 89 11.94 2.94 -5.36
N ALA A 90 11.29 2.01 -4.68
CA ALA A 90 11.85 0.70 -4.37
C ALA A 90 10.73 -0.24 -3.93
N GLY A 91 11.00 -1.55 -3.95
CA GLY A 91 10.08 -2.55 -3.44
C GLY A 91 10.03 -3.77 -4.32
N GLU A 92 9.21 -4.73 -3.89
CA GLU A 92 9.03 -5.98 -4.58
C GLU A 92 7.83 -5.86 -5.53
N ILE A 93 8.00 -5.06 -6.56
CA ILE A 93 6.97 -4.75 -7.54
C ILE A 93 7.22 -5.59 -8.79
N THR A 94 6.30 -6.45 -9.13
CA THR A 94 6.37 -7.24 -10.35
C THR A 94 5.01 -7.27 -11.05
N GLY A 95 4.97 -7.82 -12.24
CA GLY A 95 3.72 -8.03 -12.96
C GLY A 95 3.05 -9.35 -12.59
N THR A 96 3.54 -10.09 -11.62
CA THR A 96 3.05 -11.44 -11.34
C THR A 96 2.71 -11.66 -9.87
N ALA A 97 3.64 -12.15 -9.05
CA ALA A 97 3.31 -12.80 -7.79
C ALA A 97 3.57 -11.95 -6.55
N GLU A 98 4.05 -10.72 -6.67
CA GLU A 98 4.40 -9.94 -5.48
C GLU A 98 3.49 -8.74 -5.33
N MET A 99 3.91 -7.57 -5.79
CA MET A 99 2.98 -6.44 -5.85
C MET A 99 2.68 -6.11 -7.30
N VAL A 100 1.41 -5.91 -7.60
CA VAL A 100 0.95 -5.64 -8.96
C VAL A 100 0.36 -4.24 -9.01
N ILE A 101 0.87 -3.44 -9.96
CA ILE A 101 0.35 -2.10 -10.24
C ILE A 101 -0.78 -2.24 -11.26
N ALA A 102 -1.90 -1.65 -10.95
CA ALA A 102 -3.04 -1.65 -11.87
C ALA A 102 -3.53 -0.25 -12.20
#